data_24e633b151802b598c7e3dd7f5240481
#
_entry.id   24e633b151802b598c7e3dd7f5240481
#
_cell.length_a   1.000
_cell.length_b   1.000
_cell.length_c   1.000
_cell.angle_alpha   90.00
_cell.angle_beta   90.00
_cell.angle_gamma   90.00
#
_symmetry.space_group_name_H-M   'P 1'
#
loop_
_entity.id
_entity.type
_entity.pdbx_description
1 polymer ?
#
loop_
_entity_poly.entity_id
_entity_poly.type
_entity_poly.pdbx_seq_one_letter_code
_entity_poly.pdbx_strand_id
1 'polypeptide(L)'
;MEQQQPVRHTDDLHHGRWSAINSRYFITCCLQRPAACLTQTPCAVAIQTAWHTLMAAGDIVLECATIMPDHVHALLILGQRLQLGRIIAKFKALTRASLTTNNCAWQRDFFEHHLRPDEYFSPFGRYIFLNPYRAGLLERRAVWPYTYLRQNADFDFLNLLEDGRYPPAEWVSLPKDKLGLDIQTIGND
;
A
#
# COMPACT_ATOMS: atom_id res chain seq x y z
N MET A 1 13.59 32.45 -19.11
CA MET A 1 14.06 31.85 -17.83
C MET A 1 13.37 30.52 -17.71
N GLU A 2 14.02 29.46 -18.17
CA GLU A 2 13.52 28.08 -17.99
C GLU A 2 13.75 27.65 -16.55
N GLN A 3 12.67 27.34 -15.86
CA GLN A 3 12.75 26.69 -14.52
C GLN A 3 13.12 25.22 -14.74
N GLN A 4 14.39 24.90 -14.47
CA GLN A 4 14.84 23.52 -14.37
C GLN A 4 14.12 22.84 -13.19
N GLN A 5 13.30 21.83 -13.50
CA GLN A 5 12.75 20.94 -12.48
C GLN A 5 13.90 20.17 -11.81
N PRO A 6 13.87 19.96 -10.48
CA PRO A 6 14.91 19.21 -9.79
C PRO A 6 14.92 17.75 -10.26
N VAL A 7 16.04 17.32 -10.82
CA VAL A 7 16.31 15.92 -11.16
C VAL A 7 16.38 15.13 -9.86
N ARG A 8 15.42 14.23 -9.64
CA ARG A 8 15.45 13.30 -8.51
C ARG A 8 16.59 12.29 -8.73
N HIS A 9 17.60 12.33 -7.90
CA HIS A 9 18.64 11.30 -7.83
C HIS A 9 18.04 10.02 -7.21
N THR A 10 17.57 9.11 -8.08
CA THR A 10 17.05 7.79 -7.66
C THR A 10 18.16 6.79 -7.31
N ASP A 11 19.41 7.08 -7.63
CA ASP A 11 20.54 6.17 -7.41
C ASP A 11 20.90 6.01 -5.93
N ASP A 12 20.63 6.99 -5.08
CA ASP A 12 20.88 6.90 -3.63
C ASP A 12 19.90 5.96 -2.90
N LEU A 13 18.78 5.60 -3.51
CA LEU A 13 17.78 4.68 -2.93
C LEU A 13 18.20 3.20 -2.99
N HIS A 14 19.25 2.87 -3.73
CA HIS A 14 19.71 1.48 -3.90
C HIS A 14 20.84 1.06 -2.95
N HIS A 15 21.52 1.99 -2.28
CA HIS A 15 22.60 1.70 -1.35
C HIS A 15 22.03 1.53 0.07
N GLY A 16 21.92 0.27 0.52
CA GLY A 16 21.69 -0.06 1.93
C GLY A 16 20.26 -0.44 2.33
N ARG A 17 19.40 -0.93 1.42
CA ARG A 17 18.10 -1.52 1.80
C ARG A 17 18.32 -2.79 2.62
N TRP A 18 18.49 -2.61 3.91
CA TRP A 18 18.58 -3.71 4.87
C TRP A 18 17.17 -4.13 5.27
N SER A 19 16.77 -5.32 4.83
CA SER A 19 15.46 -5.86 5.19
C SER A 19 15.57 -6.60 6.51
N ALA A 20 14.97 -6.04 7.56
CA ALA A 20 14.89 -6.72 8.85
C ALA A 20 13.74 -7.73 8.83
N ILE A 21 14.05 -9.01 9.06
CA ILE A 21 13.05 -10.07 9.21
C ILE A 21 12.13 -9.79 10.40
N ASN A 22 10.87 -10.22 10.30
CA ASN A 22 9.81 -9.97 11.30
C ASN A 22 9.51 -8.48 11.57
N SER A 23 10.04 -7.57 10.76
CA SER A 23 9.74 -6.14 10.85
C SER A 23 8.57 -5.75 9.96
N ARG A 24 7.87 -4.69 10.36
CA ARG A 24 6.76 -4.10 9.61
C ARG A 24 7.28 -3.13 8.56
N TYR A 25 6.64 -3.19 7.41
CA TYR A 25 6.89 -2.28 6.29
C TYR A 25 5.57 -1.75 5.76
N PHE A 26 5.48 -0.44 5.63
CA PHE A 26 4.48 0.20 4.79
C PHE A 26 5.08 0.35 3.40
N ILE A 27 4.35 -0.07 2.38
CA ILE A 27 4.81 -0.01 0.98
C ILE A 27 3.76 0.66 0.09
N THR A 28 4.26 1.31 -0.98
CA THR A 28 3.43 1.78 -2.10
C THR A 28 4.05 1.33 -3.41
N CYS A 29 3.27 0.65 -4.24
CA CYS A 29 3.67 0.31 -5.61
C CYS A 29 2.74 1.04 -6.59
N CYS A 30 3.32 1.86 -7.47
CA CYS A 30 2.58 2.66 -8.46
C CYS A 30 2.74 2.10 -9.87
N LEU A 31 1.77 2.40 -10.74
CA LEU A 31 1.90 2.19 -12.17
C LEU A 31 2.87 3.20 -12.80
N GLN A 32 3.53 2.81 -13.91
CA GLN A 32 4.44 3.69 -14.65
C GLN A 32 3.75 4.93 -15.23
N ARG A 33 2.49 4.79 -15.58
CA ARG A 33 1.65 5.88 -16.08
C ARG A 33 0.37 5.90 -15.27
N PRO A 34 -0.16 7.06 -14.93
CA PRO A 34 -1.48 7.15 -14.31
C PRO A 34 -2.51 6.46 -15.22
N ALA A 35 -2.98 5.31 -14.80
CA ALA A 35 -3.97 4.51 -15.51
C ALA A 35 -4.87 3.84 -14.47
N ALA A 36 -6.18 3.98 -14.61
CA ALA A 36 -7.13 3.41 -13.67
C ALA A 36 -7.40 1.92 -13.97
N CYS A 37 -6.35 1.09 -14.03
CA CYS A 37 -6.51 -0.31 -14.43
C CYS A 37 -6.50 -1.31 -13.27
N LEU A 38 -5.91 -0.96 -12.11
CA LEU A 38 -5.74 -1.95 -11.04
C LEU A 38 -7.04 -2.41 -10.40
N THR A 39 -8.09 -1.58 -10.46
CA THR A 39 -9.45 -1.92 -9.98
C THR A 39 -10.29 -2.66 -11.02
N GLN A 40 -9.79 -2.84 -12.24
CA GLN A 40 -10.42 -3.74 -13.20
C GLN A 40 -10.30 -5.18 -12.72
N THR A 41 -11.35 -5.97 -12.87
CA THR A 41 -11.45 -7.32 -12.30
C THR A 41 -10.22 -8.20 -12.56
N PRO A 42 -9.67 -8.33 -13.79
CA PRO A 42 -8.51 -9.17 -14.01
C PRO A 42 -7.26 -8.74 -13.23
N CYS A 43 -7.03 -7.41 -13.13
CA CYS A 43 -5.91 -6.85 -12.41
C CYS A 43 -6.09 -6.99 -10.89
N ALA A 44 -7.27 -6.65 -10.38
CA ALA A 44 -7.57 -6.75 -8.95
C ALA A 44 -7.46 -8.20 -8.45
N VAL A 45 -8.02 -9.17 -9.19
CA VAL A 45 -7.92 -10.60 -8.86
C VAL A 45 -6.45 -11.05 -8.88
N ALA A 46 -5.66 -10.64 -9.90
CA ALA A 46 -4.25 -11.00 -9.97
C ALA A 46 -3.46 -10.45 -8.77
N ILE A 47 -3.74 -9.21 -8.33
CA ILE A 47 -3.10 -8.58 -7.16
C ILE A 47 -3.48 -9.33 -5.89
N GLN A 48 -4.76 -9.62 -5.67
CA GLN A 48 -5.23 -10.38 -4.51
C GLN A 48 -4.61 -11.78 -4.47
N THR A 49 -4.58 -12.47 -5.61
CA THR A 49 -3.95 -13.80 -5.74
C THR A 49 -2.45 -13.73 -5.43
N ALA A 50 -1.75 -12.69 -5.89
CA ALA A 50 -0.33 -12.50 -5.59
C ALA A 50 -0.09 -12.33 -4.08
N TRP A 51 -0.91 -11.54 -3.39
CA TRP A 51 -0.84 -11.41 -1.93
C TRP A 51 -1.08 -12.76 -1.23
N HIS A 52 -2.11 -13.49 -1.64
CA HIS A 52 -2.38 -14.83 -1.08
C HIS A 52 -1.21 -15.81 -1.31
N THR A 53 -0.59 -15.76 -2.49
CA THR A 53 0.59 -16.59 -2.82
C THR A 53 1.77 -16.28 -1.91
N LEU A 54 2.04 -14.99 -1.66
CA LEU A 54 3.12 -14.57 -0.77
C LEU A 54 2.86 -14.97 0.69
N MET A 55 1.61 -14.82 1.16
CA MET A 55 1.20 -15.24 2.51
C MET A 55 1.30 -16.76 2.68
N ALA A 56 0.79 -17.52 1.72
CA ALA A 56 0.84 -18.99 1.75
C ALA A 56 2.27 -19.54 1.73
N ALA A 57 3.20 -18.83 1.06
CA ALA A 57 4.62 -19.18 1.07
C ALA A 57 5.35 -18.78 2.37
N GLY A 58 4.69 -18.06 3.29
CA GLY A 58 5.33 -17.50 4.49
C GLY A 58 6.32 -16.39 4.19
N ASP A 59 6.24 -15.79 3.01
CA ASP A 59 7.11 -14.67 2.62
C ASP A 59 6.72 -13.38 3.34
N ILE A 60 5.42 -13.21 3.64
CA ILE A 60 4.87 -12.08 4.38
C ILE A 60 3.70 -12.48 5.28
N VAL A 61 3.41 -11.64 6.28
CA VAL A 61 2.09 -11.53 6.89
C VAL A 61 1.49 -10.20 6.45
N LEU A 62 0.42 -10.25 5.66
CA LEU A 62 -0.28 -9.04 5.24
C LEU A 62 -1.22 -8.59 6.35
N GLU A 63 -1.05 -7.37 6.85
CA GLU A 63 -1.89 -6.82 7.93
C GLU A 63 -3.04 -5.96 7.38
N CYS A 64 -2.73 -5.09 6.40
CA CYS A 64 -3.71 -4.25 5.73
C CYS A 64 -3.21 -3.95 4.31
N ALA A 65 -4.11 -3.90 3.33
CA ALA A 65 -3.79 -3.44 1.98
C ALA A 65 -5.01 -2.81 1.32
N THR A 66 -4.78 -1.90 0.37
CA THR A 66 -5.82 -1.41 -0.54
C THR A 66 -5.30 -1.32 -1.96
N ILE A 67 -6.14 -1.69 -2.92
CA ILE A 67 -5.87 -1.50 -4.35
C ILE A 67 -6.61 -0.24 -4.78
N MET A 68 -5.84 0.77 -5.15
CA MET A 68 -6.32 2.00 -5.77
C MET A 68 -6.30 1.85 -7.29
N PRO A 69 -6.91 2.75 -8.05
CA PRO A 69 -6.95 2.62 -9.51
C PRO A 69 -5.56 2.53 -10.18
N ASP A 70 -4.54 3.19 -9.64
CA ASP A 70 -3.20 3.35 -10.23
C ASP A 70 -2.03 2.95 -9.31
N HIS A 71 -2.33 2.59 -8.06
CA HIS A 71 -1.33 2.14 -7.09
C HIS A 71 -1.91 1.16 -6.07
N VAL A 72 -1.05 0.54 -5.29
CA VAL A 72 -1.43 -0.26 -4.12
C VAL A 72 -0.66 0.21 -2.91
N HIS A 73 -1.33 0.24 -1.76
CA HIS A 73 -0.69 0.36 -0.45
C HIS A 73 -0.79 -0.96 0.29
N ALA A 74 0.23 -1.30 1.06
CA ALA A 74 0.15 -2.41 1.98
C ALA A 74 0.99 -2.16 3.24
N LEU A 75 0.49 -2.65 4.37
CA LEU A 75 1.22 -2.83 5.61
C LEU A 75 1.44 -4.32 5.81
N LEU A 76 2.68 -4.74 5.87
CA LEU A 76 3.06 -6.14 5.95
C LEU A 76 4.21 -6.37 6.95
N ILE A 77 4.26 -7.57 7.50
CA ILE A 77 5.41 -8.06 8.26
C ILE A 77 6.23 -8.95 7.33
N LEU A 78 7.52 -8.68 7.26
CA LEU A 78 8.46 -9.44 6.43
C LEU A 78 8.72 -10.83 7.04
N GLY A 79 8.59 -11.87 6.23
CA GLY A 79 8.96 -13.22 6.60
C GLY A 79 10.48 -13.43 6.68
N GLN A 80 10.91 -14.66 6.94
CA GLN A 80 12.31 -14.96 7.23
C GLN A 80 13.14 -15.34 6.00
N ARG A 81 12.51 -15.55 4.84
CA ARG A 81 13.15 -16.19 3.67
C ARG A 81 13.69 -15.23 2.64
N LEU A 82 13.01 -14.11 2.43
CA LEU A 82 13.30 -13.18 1.34
C LEU A 82 13.43 -11.75 1.86
N GLN A 83 14.31 -10.99 1.26
CA GLN A 83 14.40 -9.54 1.47
C GLN A 83 13.19 -8.84 0.83
N LEU A 84 12.79 -7.68 1.37
CA LEU A 84 11.62 -6.92 0.89
C LEU A 84 11.67 -6.65 -0.62
N GLY A 85 12.81 -6.23 -1.15
CA GLY A 85 12.96 -5.98 -2.59
C GLY A 85 12.68 -7.23 -3.46
N ARG A 86 13.04 -8.43 -2.98
CA ARG A 86 12.73 -9.69 -3.65
C ARG A 86 11.26 -10.04 -3.58
N ILE A 87 10.59 -9.73 -2.46
CA ILE A 87 9.15 -9.93 -2.29
C ILE A 87 8.38 -9.02 -3.25
N ILE A 88 8.74 -7.74 -3.34
CA ILE A 88 8.09 -6.80 -4.24
C ILE A 88 8.36 -7.19 -5.71
N ALA A 89 9.57 -7.63 -6.04
CA ALA A 89 9.86 -8.16 -7.38
C ALA A 89 8.99 -9.38 -7.72
N LYS A 90 8.81 -10.32 -6.77
CA LYS A 90 7.94 -11.49 -6.91
C LYS A 90 6.47 -11.08 -7.08
N PHE A 91 5.97 -10.16 -6.26
CA PHE A 91 4.63 -9.57 -6.38
C PHE A 91 4.38 -8.98 -7.77
N LYS A 92 5.30 -8.12 -8.25
CA LYS A 92 5.22 -7.51 -9.58
C LYS A 92 5.28 -8.55 -10.70
N ALA A 93 6.07 -9.60 -10.54
CA ALA A 93 6.16 -10.69 -11.52
C ALA A 93 4.86 -11.50 -11.61
N LEU A 94 4.24 -11.84 -10.47
CA LEU A 94 2.97 -12.58 -10.41
C LEU A 94 1.80 -11.81 -11.05
N THR A 95 1.81 -10.49 -10.99
CA THR A 95 0.75 -9.65 -11.53
C THR A 95 1.00 -9.17 -12.96
N ARG A 96 2.22 -9.34 -13.49
CA ARG A 96 2.67 -8.77 -14.77
C ARG A 96 1.76 -9.11 -15.94
N ALA A 97 1.38 -10.37 -16.10
CA ALA A 97 0.57 -10.82 -17.24
C ALA A 97 -0.76 -10.07 -17.32
N SER A 98 -1.50 -9.99 -16.21
CA SER A 98 -2.79 -9.28 -16.15
C SER A 98 -2.64 -7.79 -16.39
N LEU A 99 -1.59 -7.15 -15.87
CA LEU A 99 -1.34 -5.73 -16.12
C LEU A 99 -1.00 -5.47 -17.58
N THR A 100 -0.13 -6.28 -18.20
CA THR A 100 0.26 -6.12 -19.60
C THR A 100 -0.93 -6.26 -20.54
N THR A 101 -1.83 -7.22 -20.30
CA THR A 101 -3.07 -7.39 -21.08
C THR A 101 -3.97 -6.14 -21.00
N ASN A 102 -3.90 -5.38 -19.92
CA ASN A 102 -4.63 -4.13 -19.75
C ASN A 102 -3.78 -2.87 -20.04
N ASN A 103 -2.68 -3.00 -20.79
CA ASN A 103 -1.75 -1.93 -21.16
C ASN A 103 -1.16 -1.17 -19.95
N CYS A 104 -0.99 -1.85 -18.83
CA CYS A 104 -0.44 -1.30 -17.59
C CYS A 104 0.87 -2.00 -17.22
N ALA A 105 1.73 -1.29 -16.50
CA ALA A 105 2.95 -1.84 -15.95
C ALA A 105 3.30 -1.13 -14.63
N TRP A 106 3.88 -1.88 -13.69
CA TRP A 106 4.43 -1.31 -12.47
C TRP A 106 5.64 -0.42 -12.77
N GLN A 107 5.80 0.66 -12.00
CA GLN A 107 7.07 1.36 -11.91
C GLN A 107 8.17 0.37 -11.50
N ARG A 108 9.42 0.67 -11.88
CA ARG A 108 10.58 -0.13 -11.47
C ARG A 108 10.71 -0.16 -9.95
N ASP A 109 10.68 1.01 -9.35
CA ASP A 109 10.85 1.22 -7.93
C ASP A 109 9.52 1.13 -7.16
N PHE A 110 9.59 1.24 -5.87
CA PHE A 110 8.47 1.30 -4.95
C PHE A 110 8.87 2.14 -3.74
N PHE A 111 7.89 2.74 -3.10
CA PHE A 111 8.10 3.41 -1.83
C PHE A 111 8.05 2.38 -0.70
N GLU A 112 8.91 2.55 0.30
CA GLU A 112 8.91 1.76 1.52
C GLU A 112 9.21 2.63 2.73
N HIS A 113 8.54 2.34 3.83
CA HIS A 113 8.86 2.84 5.15
C HIS A 113 8.98 1.63 6.09
N HIS A 114 10.18 1.44 6.67
CA HIS A 114 10.44 0.43 7.69
C HIS A 114 9.98 0.98 9.05
N LEU A 115 8.93 0.41 9.63
CA LEU A 115 8.43 0.83 10.92
C LEU A 115 9.41 0.40 12.01
N ARG A 116 9.79 1.35 12.87
CA ARG A 116 10.64 1.07 14.03
C ARG A 116 9.85 0.24 15.07
N PRO A 117 10.53 -0.51 15.97
CA PRO A 117 9.85 -1.32 16.96
C PRO A 117 8.90 -0.55 17.89
N ASP A 118 9.21 0.72 18.15
CA ASP A 118 8.43 1.65 18.97
C ASP A 118 7.44 2.51 18.16
N GLU A 119 7.46 2.40 16.83
CA GLU A 119 6.58 3.15 15.96
C GLU A 119 5.19 2.52 15.91
N TYR A 120 4.20 3.34 16.21
CA TYR A 120 2.82 2.88 16.26
C TYR A 120 2.27 2.63 14.86
N PHE A 121 1.84 1.41 14.60
CA PHE A 121 1.49 0.96 13.24
C PHE A 121 0.03 1.23 12.83
N SER A 122 -0.87 1.44 13.80
CA SER A 122 -2.30 1.62 13.52
C SER A 122 -2.62 2.83 12.62
N PRO A 123 -1.91 3.98 12.72
CA PRO A 123 -2.09 5.08 11.77
C PRO A 123 -1.87 4.71 10.31
N PHE A 124 -0.89 3.81 10.01
CA PHE A 124 -0.66 3.31 8.65
C PHE A 124 -1.84 2.48 8.14
N GLY A 125 -2.35 1.58 8.98
CA GLY A 125 -3.57 0.81 8.66
C GLY A 125 -4.77 1.71 8.40
N ARG A 126 -4.97 2.73 9.25
CA ARG A 126 -6.03 3.74 9.07
C ARG A 126 -5.86 4.53 7.77
N TYR A 127 -4.64 4.96 7.44
CA TYR A 127 -4.35 5.63 6.18
C TYR A 127 -4.72 4.75 4.97
N ILE A 128 -4.27 3.49 4.96
CA ILE A 128 -4.58 2.51 3.90
C ILE A 128 -6.10 2.33 3.76
N PHE A 129 -6.81 2.16 4.87
CA PHE A 129 -8.26 1.99 4.90
C PHE A 129 -9.01 3.21 4.36
N LEU A 130 -8.55 4.43 4.71
CA LEU A 130 -9.20 5.67 4.31
C LEU A 130 -8.88 6.12 2.89
N ASN A 131 -7.84 5.59 2.27
CA ASN A 131 -7.33 6.06 0.98
C ASN A 131 -8.42 6.17 -0.10
N PRO A 132 -9.26 5.13 -0.37
CA PRO A 132 -10.31 5.21 -1.39
C PRO A 132 -11.39 6.24 -1.07
N TYR A 133 -11.73 6.44 0.21
CA TYR A 133 -12.71 7.46 0.62
C TYR A 133 -12.17 8.86 0.41
N ARG A 134 -10.91 9.09 0.76
CA ARG A 134 -10.22 10.38 0.62
C ARG A 134 -9.95 10.76 -0.83
N ALA A 135 -9.79 9.74 -1.68
CA ALA A 135 -9.69 9.91 -3.13
C ALA A 135 -11.05 10.14 -3.81
N GLY A 136 -12.16 10.13 -3.06
CA GLY A 136 -13.50 10.33 -3.59
C GLY A 136 -13.99 9.19 -4.50
N LEU A 137 -13.43 7.99 -4.36
CA LEU A 137 -13.79 6.84 -5.20
C LEU A 137 -15.12 6.18 -4.81
N LEU A 138 -15.58 6.45 -3.60
CA LEU A 138 -16.84 5.93 -3.08
C LEU A 138 -17.42 6.86 -2.02
N GLU A 139 -18.71 6.72 -1.76
CA GLU A 139 -19.38 7.41 -0.67
C GLU A 139 -18.96 6.83 0.69
N ARG A 140 -19.02 7.65 1.73
CA ARG A 140 -18.58 7.28 3.09
C ARG A 140 -19.25 6.00 3.63
N ARG A 141 -20.52 5.77 3.33
CA ARG A 141 -21.28 4.57 3.76
C ARG A 141 -21.26 3.43 2.73
N ALA A 142 -20.29 3.42 1.82
CA ALA A 142 -20.01 2.29 0.95
C ALA A 142 -18.74 1.56 1.41
N VAL A 143 -18.59 0.29 1.07
CA VAL A 143 -17.41 -0.52 1.38
C VAL A 143 -16.55 -0.63 0.13
N TRP A 144 -15.25 -0.29 0.25
CA TRP A 144 -14.32 -0.47 -0.85
C TRP A 144 -13.97 -1.96 -1.02
N PRO A 145 -14.31 -2.59 -2.16
CA PRO A 145 -14.18 -4.05 -2.29
C PRO A 145 -12.73 -4.54 -2.40
N TYR A 146 -11.79 -3.62 -2.55
CA TYR A 146 -10.38 -3.92 -2.76
C TYR A 146 -9.52 -3.59 -1.53
N THR A 147 -10.13 -3.42 -0.36
CA THR A 147 -9.42 -3.32 0.91
C THR A 147 -9.33 -4.71 1.57
N TYR A 148 -8.12 -5.08 1.96
CA TYR A 148 -7.84 -6.23 2.81
C TYR A 148 -7.50 -5.75 4.22
N LEU A 149 -8.15 -6.35 5.21
CA LEU A 149 -7.81 -6.21 6.63
C LEU A 149 -7.66 -7.62 7.20
N ARG A 150 -6.52 -7.90 7.83
CA ARG A 150 -6.30 -9.19 8.47
C ARG A 150 -7.30 -9.38 9.61
N GLN A 151 -7.93 -10.57 9.68
CA GLN A 151 -8.73 -10.93 10.83
C GLN A 151 -7.90 -10.82 12.11
N ASN A 152 -8.48 -10.22 13.14
CA ASN A 152 -7.83 -9.98 14.44
C ASN A 152 -6.57 -9.09 14.34
N ALA A 153 -6.46 -8.23 13.33
CA ALA A 153 -5.45 -7.19 13.33
C ALA A 153 -5.74 -6.20 14.47
N ASP A 154 -4.71 -5.90 15.25
CA ASP A 154 -4.80 -5.01 16.42
C ASP A 154 -4.70 -3.54 16.00
N PHE A 155 -5.62 -3.12 15.12
CA PHE A 155 -5.77 -1.73 14.74
C PHE A 155 -6.81 -1.06 15.63
N ASP A 156 -6.40 -0.07 16.41
CA ASP A 156 -7.28 0.69 17.31
C ASP A 156 -8.44 1.38 16.58
N PHE A 157 -8.19 1.84 15.36
CA PHE A 157 -9.19 2.56 14.56
C PHE A 157 -10.41 1.69 14.19
N LEU A 158 -10.29 0.38 14.20
CA LEU A 158 -11.40 -0.53 13.88
C LEU A 158 -12.54 -0.41 14.88
N ASN A 159 -12.23 -0.13 16.15
CA ASN A 159 -13.21 0.07 17.20
C ASN A 159 -13.97 1.40 17.09
N LEU A 160 -13.48 2.30 16.25
CA LEU A 160 -14.04 3.63 16.02
C LEU A 160 -14.87 3.72 14.74
N LEU A 161 -14.96 2.64 13.97
CA LEU A 161 -15.75 2.60 12.75
C LEU A 161 -17.24 2.63 13.06
N GLU A 162 -18.01 3.44 12.34
CA GLU A 162 -19.46 3.45 12.38
C GLU A 162 -19.99 2.10 11.85
N ASP A 163 -20.92 1.49 12.58
CA ASP A 163 -21.47 0.16 12.29
C ASP A 163 -20.38 -0.92 12.06
N GLY A 164 -19.19 -0.71 12.65
CA GLY A 164 -18.03 -1.61 12.54
C GLY A 164 -17.39 -1.69 11.15
N ARG A 165 -17.74 -0.76 10.22
CA ARG A 165 -17.27 -0.85 8.83
C ARG A 165 -17.07 0.47 8.11
N TYR A 166 -17.69 1.56 8.53
CA TYR A 166 -17.62 2.85 7.83
C TYR A 166 -16.76 3.86 8.59
N PRO A 167 -15.96 4.67 7.90
CA PRO A 167 -15.18 5.70 8.58
C PRO A 167 -16.09 6.79 9.17
N PRO A 168 -15.76 7.35 10.35
CA PRO A 168 -16.37 8.58 10.83
C PRO A 168 -16.25 9.71 9.81
N ALA A 169 -17.26 10.60 9.76
CA ALA A 169 -17.31 11.64 8.73
C ALA A 169 -16.09 12.56 8.75
N GLU A 170 -15.63 12.92 9.93
CA GLU A 170 -14.48 13.80 10.15
C GLU A 170 -13.17 13.20 9.60
N TRP A 171 -13.01 11.88 9.55
CA TRP A 171 -11.77 11.26 9.07
C TRP A 171 -11.54 11.43 7.57
N VAL A 172 -12.61 11.50 6.80
CA VAL A 172 -12.53 11.64 5.33
C VAL A 172 -11.97 13.01 4.94
N SER A 173 -12.28 14.04 5.73
CA SER A 173 -11.86 15.42 5.49
C SER A 173 -10.59 15.85 6.24
N LEU A 174 -10.07 15.01 7.15
CA LEU A 174 -8.85 15.34 7.90
C LEU A 174 -7.65 15.52 6.97
N PRO A 175 -6.81 16.54 7.14
CA PRO A 175 -5.52 16.64 6.46
C PRO A 175 -4.62 15.42 6.74
N LYS A 176 -3.72 15.07 5.81
CA LYS A 176 -2.84 13.90 5.94
C LYS A 176 -2.01 13.93 7.23
N ASP A 177 -1.47 15.09 7.61
CA ASP A 177 -0.72 15.31 8.86
C ASP A 177 -1.54 15.04 10.13
N LYS A 178 -2.85 15.18 10.07
CA LYS A 178 -3.77 14.88 11.18
C LYS A 178 -4.12 13.39 11.32
N LEU A 179 -3.72 12.56 10.38
CA LEU A 179 -3.87 11.11 10.49
C LEU A 179 -2.83 10.46 11.41
N GLY A 180 -1.90 11.25 11.97
CA GLY A 180 -0.82 10.75 12.83
C GLY A 180 0.35 10.18 12.05
N LEU A 181 0.47 10.54 10.75
CA LEU A 181 1.57 10.14 9.87
C LEU A 181 2.31 11.37 9.40
N ASP A 182 3.64 11.33 9.43
CA ASP A 182 4.46 12.30 8.71
C ASP A 182 4.33 12.05 7.20
N ILE A 183 4.16 13.13 6.42
CA ILE A 183 4.08 13.07 4.95
C ILE A 183 5.31 12.38 4.35
N GLN A 184 6.48 12.51 5.00
CA GLN A 184 7.70 11.81 4.57
C GLN A 184 7.63 10.29 4.73
N THR A 185 6.77 9.79 5.62
CA THR A 185 6.61 8.34 5.88
C THR A 185 5.63 7.64 4.97
N ILE A 186 4.84 8.36 4.20
CA ILE A 186 3.82 7.80 3.28
C ILE A 186 4.13 8.04 1.80
N GLY A 187 5.17 8.80 1.49
CA GLY A 187 5.50 9.20 0.12
C GLY A 187 4.56 10.31 -0.40
N ASN A 188 4.92 10.89 -1.53
CA ASN A 188 4.03 11.78 -2.26
C ASN A 188 3.16 10.93 -3.20
N ASP A 189 1.90 10.77 -2.86
CA ASP A 189 0.84 10.27 -3.76
C ASP A 189 0.47 11.34 -4.78
#